data_3d0a79db311b63097c7441434e05b320
#
_entry.id   3d0a79db311b63097c7441434e05b320
#
_cell.length_a   1.000
_cell.length_b   1.000
_cell.length_c   1.000
_cell.angle_alpha   90.00
_cell.angle_beta   90.00
_cell.angle_gamma   90.00
#
_symmetry.space_group_name_H-M   'P 1'
#
loop_
_entity.id
_entity.type
_entity.pdbx_description
1 polymer ?
#
loop_
_entity_poly.entity_id
_entity_poly.type
_entity_poly.pdbx_seq_one_letter_code
_entity_poly.pdbx_strand_id
1 'polypeptide(L)'
;MLVGVAMRLLILVLMVPSILWGQTEDTRARQLEVLAKKATIYAYPLVENARAIYEQFYNRDSKAFKAPVNTLRTVATLPDASFKTPSMNLDVAYGYLLMDLRAEPFVISLPKITKDRYHSVQIMDLYTHNVDYLGTRKDGREEGPFLIVGPTWTGSAAGFRRIIKVETEFALALFRMQIFDEPDLVNVQALQSQYKVMPLSVLQKGTAVQKPALIFPPVLDVNDVDSYFATFNFVLGLSPVLKSEKALRADFESLGLAPGQPFELARLNPEQRAALRKGYAEGLQEIREVAQNTGDTRHLYGTREFFKENYLNRAVGAFLGLYGSSKEEAVTVAWRVDEINEGEKLDGSKYNYMLRFTKNNLPPVRAFWSLTMYDAGLNLVKNPISRYHISSHNLSKLKRDGDGGLTIHLQRTSPGPTKETNWLPTPAGPFVAVLRMYAPMKEVREGQWKKPAMTAVNPSALSKK
;
A
#
# COMPACT_ATOMS: atom_id res chain seq x y z
N MET A 1 72.40 37.09 -55.05
CA MET A 1 72.89 36.69 -53.76
C MET A 1 71.71 36.20 -52.92
N LEU A 2 71.76 34.92 -52.70
CA LEU A 2 70.76 34.19 -51.93
C LEU A 2 71.01 34.31 -50.42
N VAL A 3 69.96 34.40 -49.61
CA VAL A 3 69.98 33.91 -48.25
C VAL A 3 68.58 33.40 -47.92
N GLY A 4 68.54 32.18 -47.52
CA GLY A 4 67.33 31.43 -47.26
C GLY A 4 66.66 31.73 -45.91
N VAL A 5 65.35 31.57 -45.87
CA VAL A 5 64.54 31.57 -44.68
C VAL A 5 64.16 30.13 -44.35
N ALA A 6 64.73 29.68 -43.26
CA ALA A 6 64.42 28.37 -42.70
C ALA A 6 63.06 28.40 -41.98
N MET A 7 62.25 27.48 -42.37
CA MET A 7 60.92 27.14 -41.86
C MET A 7 61.02 26.55 -40.42
N ARG A 8 60.37 27.14 -39.47
CA ARG A 8 60.04 26.49 -38.21
C ARG A 8 58.53 26.26 -38.14
N LEU A 9 58.13 25.15 -38.73
CA LEU A 9 56.85 24.51 -38.44
C LEU A 9 57.20 23.40 -37.49
N LEU A 10 56.69 23.41 -36.27
CA LEU A 10 56.37 22.16 -35.60
C LEU A 10 55.63 22.35 -34.29
N ILE A 11 54.63 21.56 -34.15
CA ILE A 11 54.07 20.93 -32.98
C ILE A 11 53.05 21.80 -32.24
N LEU A 12 51.86 21.79 -32.77
CA LEU A 12 50.63 21.93 -32.00
C LEU A 12 49.65 20.83 -32.46
N VAL A 13 50.01 19.57 -32.09
CA VAL A 13 49.07 18.44 -32.29
C VAL A 13 49.25 17.54 -31.08
N LEU A 14 48.10 17.18 -30.50
CA LEU A 14 47.90 16.09 -29.55
C LEU A 14 47.81 16.46 -28.04
N MET A 15 46.75 17.21 -27.69
CA MET A 15 46.15 17.10 -26.35
C MET A 15 44.63 17.25 -26.38
N VAL A 16 43.92 16.71 -27.35
CA VAL A 16 42.47 16.80 -27.46
C VAL A 16 41.70 15.46 -27.28
N PRO A 17 42.31 14.26 -27.29
CA PRO A 17 41.52 13.05 -27.12
C PRO A 17 41.13 12.73 -25.68
N SER A 18 41.92 13.06 -24.68
CA SER A 18 41.66 12.62 -23.29
C SER A 18 40.50 13.32 -22.60
N ILE A 19 40.21 14.57 -22.95
CA ILE A 19 39.10 15.34 -22.35
C ILE A 19 37.74 14.92 -22.93
N LEU A 20 37.68 14.60 -24.20
CA LEU A 20 36.46 14.12 -24.85
C LEU A 20 36.11 12.68 -24.40
N TRP A 21 37.11 11.83 -24.16
CA TRP A 21 36.88 10.47 -23.63
C TRP A 21 36.41 10.51 -22.17
N GLY A 22 37.00 11.33 -21.31
CA GLY A 22 36.58 11.51 -19.93
C GLY A 22 35.16 12.07 -19.81
N GLN A 23 34.78 13.02 -20.68
CA GLN A 23 33.39 13.56 -20.69
C GLN A 23 32.37 12.51 -21.15
N THR A 24 32.71 11.63 -22.07
CA THR A 24 31.79 10.56 -22.53
C THR A 24 31.67 9.45 -21.50
N GLU A 25 32.74 9.08 -20.80
CA GLU A 25 32.71 8.09 -19.71
C GLU A 25 31.90 8.60 -18.50
N ASP A 26 32.13 9.85 -18.05
CA ASP A 26 31.34 10.46 -16.95
C ASP A 26 29.86 10.58 -17.32
N THR A 27 29.53 10.89 -18.57
CA THR A 27 28.15 10.95 -19.05
C THR A 27 27.50 9.57 -19.04
N ARG A 28 28.20 8.53 -19.45
CA ARG A 28 27.72 7.14 -19.45
C ARG A 28 27.49 6.65 -18.02
N ALA A 29 28.45 6.86 -17.14
CA ALA A 29 28.32 6.49 -15.73
C ALA A 29 27.09 7.13 -15.07
N ARG A 30 26.87 8.43 -15.30
CA ARG A 30 25.65 9.13 -14.83
C ARG A 30 24.37 8.56 -15.41
N GLN A 31 24.34 8.21 -16.69
CA GLN A 31 23.16 7.58 -17.29
C GLN A 31 22.84 6.23 -16.64
N LEU A 32 23.86 5.40 -16.36
CA LEU A 32 23.68 4.14 -15.65
C LEU A 32 23.18 4.34 -14.22
N GLU A 33 23.70 5.36 -13.51
CA GLU A 33 23.21 5.70 -12.15
C GLU A 33 21.75 6.10 -12.15
N VAL A 34 21.32 6.97 -13.07
CA VAL A 34 19.93 7.39 -13.23
C VAL A 34 19.03 6.19 -13.57
N LEU A 35 19.50 5.32 -14.47
CA LEU A 35 18.76 4.11 -14.82
C LEU A 35 18.65 3.15 -13.64
N ALA A 36 19.72 2.95 -12.87
CA ALA A 36 19.77 2.11 -11.68
C ALA A 36 18.81 2.63 -10.59
N LYS A 37 18.78 3.95 -10.37
CA LYS A 37 17.82 4.58 -9.47
C LYS A 37 16.38 4.35 -9.91
N LYS A 38 16.09 4.54 -11.19
CA LYS A 38 14.77 4.28 -11.78
C LYS A 38 14.37 2.80 -11.64
N ALA A 39 15.31 1.88 -11.90
CA ALA A 39 15.10 0.45 -11.73
C ALA A 39 14.78 0.09 -10.26
N THR A 40 15.48 0.68 -9.30
CA THR A 40 15.22 0.49 -7.87
C THR A 40 13.82 0.94 -7.48
N ILE A 41 13.43 2.16 -7.85
CA ILE A 41 12.09 2.69 -7.56
C ILE A 41 11.01 1.83 -8.23
N TYR A 42 11.22 1.41 -9.48
CA TYR A 42 10.30 0.53 -10.19
C TYR A 42 10.16 -0.84 -9.52
N ALA A 43 11.28 -1.43 -9.08
CA ALA A 43 11.34 -2.75 -8.47
C ALA A 43 10.78 -2.80 -7.04
N TYR A 44 10.82 -1.68 -6.31
CA TYR A 44 10.50 -1.65 -4.87
C TYR A 44 9.16 -2.31 -4.52
N PRO A 45 8.03 -1.99 -5.18
CA PRO A 45 6.76 -2.64 -4.88
C PRO A 45 6.76 -4.13 -5.18
N LEU A 46 7.45 -4.57 -6.24
CA LEU A 46 7.53 -5.98 -6.62
C LEU A 46 8.31 -6.80 -5.59
N VAL A 47 9.44 -6.26 -5.13
CA VAL A 47 10.31 -6.92 -4.13
C VAL A 47 9.60 -7.01 -2.79
N GLU A 48 9.00 -5.90 -2.32
CA GLU A 48 8.25 -5.90 -1.06
C GLU A 48 7.01 -6.80 -1.11
N ASN A 49 6.33 -6.86 -2.27
CA ASN A 49 5.22 -7.78 -2.47
C ASN A 49 5.68 -9.24 -2.45
N ALA A 50 6.80 -9.57 -3.12
CA ALA A 50 7.36 -10.92 -3.10
C ALA A 50 7.74 -11.35 -1.68
N ARG A 51 8.37 -10.46 -0.90
CA ARG A 51 8.68 -10.67 0.51
C ARG A 51 7.42 -10.97 1.33
N ALA A 52 6.41 -10.13 1.16
CA ALA A 52 5.14 -10.31 1.85
C ALA A 52 4.43 -11.62 1.44
N ILE A 53 4.46 -11.97 0.15
CA ILE A 53 3.91 -13.23 -0.36
C ILE A 53 4.65 -14.43 0.26
N TYR A 54 5.98 -14.41 0.31
CA TYR A 54 6.75 -15.48 0.93
C TYR A 54 6.35 -15.66 2.39
N GLU A 55 6.38 -14.58 3.19
CA GLU A 55 6.07 -14.62 4.62
C GLU A 55 4.61 -15.03 4.92
N GLN A 56 3.68 -14.62 4.07
CA GLN A 56 2.26 -14.81 4.32
C GLN A 56 1.69 -16.11 3.74
N PHE A 57 2.32 -16.71 2.72
CA PHE A 57 1.73 -17.85 2.00
C PHE A 57 2.67 -19.04 1.83
N TYR A 58 3.98 -18.89 2.06
CA TYR A 58 4.95 -19.98 1.93
C TYR A 58 5.65 -20.32 3.24
N ASN A 59 6.10 -19.33 4.01
CA ASN A 59 6.80 -19.53 5.27
C ASN A 59 5.82 -19.88 6.41
N ARG A 60 5.57 -21.18 6.63
CA ARG A 60 4.63 -21.63 7.66
C ARG A 60 5.05 -21.32 9.08
N ASP A 61 6.34 -21.08 9.31
CA ASP A 61 6.91 -20.73 10.61
C ASP A 61 6.81 -19.21 10.89
N SER A 62 6.48 -18.44 9.89
CA SER A 62 6.31 -16.99 10.03
C SER A 62 5.07 -16.66 10.86
N LYS A 63 5.22 -15.71 11.80
CA LYS A 63 4.08 -15.11 12.51
C LYS A 63 3.11 -14.37 11.57
N ALA A 64 3.59 -14.01 10.39
CA ALA A 64 2.78 -13.36 9.35
C ALA A 64 1.97 -14.35 8.50
N PHE A 65 2.22 -15.68 8.62
CA PHE A 65 1.58 -16.69 7.80
C PHE A 65 0.04 -16.59 7.84
N LYS A 66 -0.57 -16.56 6.67
CA LYS A 66 -2.03 -16.46 6.51
C LYS A 66 -2.64 -17.77 6.05
N ALA A 67 -2.25 -18.27 4.89
CA ALA A 67 -2.81 -19.48 4.29
C ALA A 67 -1.83 -20.06 3.26
N PRO A 68 -1.95 -21.34 2.88
CA PRO A 68 -1.31 -21.85 1.67
C PRO A 68 -1.83 -21.14 0.41
N VAL A 69 -1.04 -21.16 -0.66
CA VAL A 69 -1.46 -20.68 -1.99
C VAL A 69 -2.79 -21.36 -2.39
N ASN A 70 -3.65 -20.63 -3.08
CA ASN A 70 -4.97 -21.07 -3.54
C ASN A 70 -5.97 -21.42 -2.41
N THR A 71 -5.67 -21.02 -1.18
CA THR A 71 -6.52 -21.27 -0.01
C THR A 71 -6.96 -19.95 0.61
N LEU A 72 -8.27 -19.75 0.75
CA LEU A 72 -8.80 -18.59 1.46
C LEU A 72 -8.74 -18.82 2.96
N ARG A 73 -8.18 -17.87 3.69
CA ARG A 73 -8.31 -17.77 5.14
C ARG A 73 -9.01 -16.48 5.52
N THR A 74 -10.07 -16.58 6.30
CA THR A 74 -10.78 -15.44 6.88
C THR A 74 -10.44 -15.27 8.35
N VAL A 75 -10.41 -14.03 8.82
CA VAL A 75 -10.12 -13.67 10.21
C VAL A 75 -11.09 -12.56 10.62
N ALA A 76 -11.94 -12.86 11.60
CA ALA A 76 -12.86 -11.92 12.21
C ALA A 76 -12.46 -11.71 13.66
N THR A 77 -11.59 -10.74 13.92
CA THR A 77 -11.15 -10.35 15.25
C THR A 77 -11.08 -8.84 15.33
N LEU A 78 -11.39 -8.30 16.52
CA LEU A 78 -11.10 -6.89 16.83
C LEU A 78 -9.75 -6.84 17.55
N PRO A 79 -8.74 -6.21 16.94
CA PRO A 79 -7.46 -6.02 17.59
C PRO A 79 -7.58 -5.08 18.79
N ASP A 80 -6.76 -5.31 19.82
CA ASP A 80 -6.57 -4.45 20.96
C ASP A 80 -5.08 -4.09 21.16
N ALA A 81 -4.73 -3.48 22.26
CA ALA A 81 -3.35 -3.07 22.56
C ALA A 81 -2.35 -4.22 22.77
N SER A 82 -2.79 -5.48 22.82
CA SER A 82 -1.91 -6.65 22.87
C SER A 82 -1.30 -6.97 21.49
N PHE A 83 -1.96 -6.57 20.41
CA PHE A 83 -1.47 -6.73 19.05
C PHE A 83 -0.37 -5.71 18.76
N LYS A 84 0.85 -6.19 18.42
CA LYS A 84 2.03 -5.36 18.14
C LYS A 84 2.30 -5.15 16.64
N THR A 85 1.26 -5.20 15.84
CA THR A 85 1.34 -4.89 14.40
C THR A 85 0.97 -3.43 14.18
N PRO A 86 1.85 -2.62 13.56
CA PRO A 86 1.58 -1.21 13.31
C PRO A 86 0.34 -0.99 12.43
N SER A 87 -0.36 0.09 12.71
CA SER A 87 -1.53 0.57 11.92
C SER A 87 -2.69 -0.43 11.81
N MET A 88 -2.88 -1.27 12.85
CA MET A 88 -3.99 -2.23 12.90
C MET A 88 -5.32 -1.55 12.61
N ASN A 89 -6.09 -2.16 11.71
CA ASN A 89 -7.41 -1.68 11.34
C ASN A 89 -8.47 -2.34 12.26
N LEU A 90 -9.31 -1.52 12.86
CA LEU A 90 -10.37 -1.94 13.78
C LEU A 90 -11.76 -2.00 13.12
N ASP A 91 -11.83 -1.61 11.84
CA ASP A 91 -13.10 -1.38 11.18
C ASP A 91 -13.59 -2.57 10.37
N VAL A 92 -12.65 -3.46 9.96
CA VAL A 92 -12.96 -4.55 9.03
C VAL A 92 -12.29 -5.86 9.43
N ALA A 93 -13.01 -6.94 9.26
CA ALA A 93 -12.48 -8.31 9.23
C ALA A 93 -11.81 -8.57 7.87
N TYR A 94 -10.78 -9.40 7.87
CA TYR A 94 -9.98 -9.69 6.70
C TYR A 94 -10.17 -11.12 6.18
N GLY A 95 -9.93 -11.30 4.88
CA GLY A 95 -9.68 -12.59 4.25
C GLY A 95 -8.49 -12.46 3.30
N TYR A 96 -7.68 -13.49 3.21
CA TYR A 96 -6.42 -13.52 2.46
C TYR A 96 -6.43 -14.69 1.49
N LEU A 97 -6.16 -14.43 0.21
CA LEU A 97 -6.08 -15.44 -0.83
C LEU A 97 -4.98 -15.05 -1.83
N LEU A 98 -3.95 -15.87 -1.95
CA LEU A 98 -3.01 -15.80 -3.06
C LEU A 98 -3.43 -16.83 -4.10
N MET A 99 -3.68 -16.40 -5.33
CA MET A 99 -4.08 -17.23 -6.46
C MET A 99 -2.89 -17.47 -7.40
N ASP A 100 -2.58 -18.72 -7.69
CA ASP A 100 -1.69 -19.13 -8.78
C ASP A 100 -2.52 -19.31 -10.05
N LEU A 101 -2.45 -18.34 -10.94
CA LEU A 101 -3.23 -18.30 -12.19
C LEU A 101 -2.50 -18.94 -13.38
N ARG A 102 -1.33 -19.56 -13.16
CA ARG A 102 -0.54 -20.20 -14.23
C ARG A 102 -1.24 -21.40 -14.85
N ALA A 103 -2.00 -22.13 -14.07
CA ALA A 103 -2.68 -23.34 -14.52
C ALA A 103 -4.05 -23.04 -15.12
N GLU A 104 -4.88 -22.31 -14.38
CA GLU A 104 -6.25 -22.01 -14.74
C GLU A 104 -6.80 -20.82 -13.95
N PRO A 105 -7.94 -20.24 -14.39
CA PRO A 105 -8.64 -19.18 -13.66
C PRO A 105 -9.18 -19.63 -12.30
N PHE A 106 -9.36 -18.66 -11.39
CA PHE A 106 -10.00 -18.85 -10.10
C PHE A 106 -11.38 -18.18 -10.04
N VAL A 107 -12.30 -18.84 -9.40
CA VAL A 107 -13.65 -18.33 -9.12
C VAL A 107 -13.71 -17.84 -7.68
N ILE A 108 -14.18 -16.59 -7.49
CA ILE A 108 -14.53 -16.04 -6.19
C ILE A 108 -16.05 -15.82 -6.19
N SER A 109 -16.77 -16.53 -5.32
CA SER A 109 -18.19 -16.33 -5.12
C SER A 109 -18.44 -15.58 -3.82
N LEU A 110 -19.16 -14.47 -3.91
CA LEU A 110 -19.52 -13.63 -2.78
C LEU A 110 -20.95 -13.94 -2.32
N PRO A 111 -21.23 -13.93 -1.00
CA PRO A 111 -22.58 -14.04 -0.49
C PRO A 111 -23.35 -12.73 -0.66
N LYS A 112 -24.66 -12.80 -0.52
CA LYS A 112 -25.49 -11.60 -0.37
C LYS A 112 -25.20 -10.88 0.93
N ILE A 113 -24.95 -9.57 0.86
CA ILE A 113 -24.60 -8.74 2.02
C ILE A 113 -25.78 -7.82 2.39
N THR A 114 -26.02 -7.64 3.69
CA THR A 114 -27.07 -6.74 4.19
C THR A 114 -26.81 -5.28 3.78
N LYS A 115 -27.87 -4.48 3.71
CA LYS A 115 -27.83 -3.11 3.16
C LYS A 115 -26.81 -2.20 3.86
N ASP A 116 -26.61 -2.35 5.15
CA ASP A 116 -25.83 -1.40 5.96
C ASP A 116 -24.37 -1.80 6.11
N ARG A 117 -23.98 -2.98 5.61
CA ARG A 117 -22.62 -3.47 5.74
C ARG A 117 -21.78 -3.19 4.49
N TYR A 118 -20.64 -2.56 4.69
CA TYR A 118 -19.62 -2.44 3.66
C TYR A 118 -18.81 -3.74 3.54
N HIS A 119 -18.56 -4.17 2.31
CA HIS A 119 -17.58 -5.21 2.02
C HIS A 119 -16.88 -4.94 0.69
N SER A 120 -15.65 -5.40 0.57
CA SER A 120 -14.88 -5.36 -0.69
C SER A 120 -13.91 -6.54 -0.77
N VAL A 121 -13.62 -6.95 -2.00
CA VAL A 121 -12.48 -7.82 -2.34
C VAL A 121 -11.59 -7.06 -3.29
N GLN A 122 -10.41 -6.71 -2.84
CA GLN A 122 -9.37 -6.03 -3.60
C GLN A 122 -8.54 -7.05 -4.34
N ILE A 123 -8.52 -6.98 -5.67
CA ILE A 123 -7.70 -7.84 -6.53
C ILE A 123 -6.43 -7.07 -6.91
N MET A 124 -5.28 -7.65 -6.63
CA MET A 124 -3.98 -7.02 -6.86
C MET A 124 -3.05 -7.94 -7.66
N ASP A 125 -2.22 -7.33 -8.49
CA ASP A 125 -1.17 -8.01 -9.24
C ASP A 125 0.18 -8.02 -8.49
N LEU A 126 1.20 -8.64 -9.08
CA LEU A 126 2.55 -8.65 -8.48
C LEU A 126 3.23 -7.29 -8.49
N TYR A 127 2.80 -6.36 -9.33
CA TYR A 127 3.26 -4.96 -9.31
C TYR A 127 2.65 -4.12 -8.17
N THR A 128 1.73 -4.70 -7.39
CA THR A 128 0.89 -4.02 -6.38
C THR A 128 -0.15 -3.05 -6.96
N HIS A 129 -0.49 -3.17 -8.26
CA HIS A 129 -1.63 -2.44 -8.78
C HIS A 129 -2.93 -3.02 -8.22
N ASN A 130 -3.86 -2.14 -7.88
CA ASN A 130 -5.24 -2.50 -7.58
C ASN A 130 -5.99 -2.73 -8.89
N VAL A 131 -5.94 -3.96 -9.39
CA VAL A 131 -6.50 -4.33 -10.70
C VAL A 131 -8.00 -4.08 -10.73
N ASP A 132 -8.70 -4.55 -9.68
CA ASP A 132 -10.14 -4.37 -9.54
C ASP A 132 -10.60 -4.56 -8.09
N TYR A 133 -11.87 -4.24 -7.85
CA TYR A 133 -12.59 -4.48 -6.60
C TYR A 133 -13.90 -5.19 -6.87
N LEU A 134 -14.24 -6.17 -6.03
CA LEU A 134 -15.57 -6.78 -5.97
C LEU A 134 -16.29 -6.27 -4.72
N GLY A 135 -17.62 -6.15 -4.76
CA GLY A 135 -18.40 -5.85 -3.59
C GLY A 135 -19.15 -4.51 -3.63
N THR A 136 -19.44 -3.98 -2.44
CA THR A 136 -20.45 -2.94 -2.19
C THR A 136 -20.41 -1.75 -3.14
N ARG A 137 -19.22 -1.21 -3.40
CA ARG A 137 -19.09 -0.01 -4.24
C ARG A 137 -19.28 -0.30 -5.72
N LYS A 138 -18.73 -1.40 -6.23
CA LYS A 138 -18.67 -1.66 -7.67
C LYS A 138 -19.76 -2.60 -8.17
N ASP A 139 -20.12 -3.60 -7.36
CA ASP A 139 -21.05 -4.65 -7.76
C ASP A 139 -22.35 -4.68 -6.94
N GLY A 140 -22.45 -3.83 -5.93
CA GLY A 140 -23.58 -3.88 -5.00
C GLY A 140 -23.40 -4.98 -3.95
N ARG A 141 -24.54 -5.50 -3.46
CA ARG A 141 -24.59 -6.42 -2.31
C ARG A 141 -25.13 -7.80 -2.65
N GLU A 142 -25.46 -8.02 -3.91
CA GLU A 142 -26.01 -9.29 -4.36
C GLU A 142 -24.92 -10.35 -4.48
N GLU A 143 -25.29 -11.58 -4.22
CA GLU A 143 -24.43 -12.75 -4.38
C GLU A 143 -24.01 -12.99 -5.83
N GLY A 144 -22.97 -13.75 -6.02
CA GLY A 144 -22.60 -14.25 -7.35
C GLY A 144 -21.11 -14.53 -7.53
N PRO A 145 -20.78 -15.31 -8.57
CA PRO A 145 -19.43 -15.67 -8.92
C PRO A 145 -18.77 -14.60 -9.78
N PHE A 146 -17.46 -14.42 -9.55
CA PHE A 146 -16.54 -13.60 -10.33
C PHE A 146 -15.39 -14.49 -10.80
N LEU A 147 -14.92 -14.31 -12.04
CA LEU A 147 -13.81 -15.08 -12.60
C LEU A 147 -12.54 -14.22 -12.63
N ILE A 148 -11.48 -14.70 -11.99
CA ILE A 148 -10.17 -14.06 -12.00
C ILE A 148 -9.28 -14.85 -12.95
N VAL A 149 -8.75 -14.19 -13.99
CA VAL A 149 -7.98 -14.84 -15.05
C VAL A 149 -6.57 -14.26 -15.16
N GLY A 150 -5.59 -15.11 -15.43
CA GLY A 150 -4.21 -14.73 -15.64
C GLY A 150 -3.96 -14.09 -17.02
N PRO A 151 -2.72 -13.62 -17.27
CA PRO A 151 -2.38 -12.86 -18.48
C PRO A 151 -2.53 -13.65 -19.79
N THR A 152 -2.29 -14.95 -19.75
CA THR A 152 -2.30 -15.83 -20.92
C THR A 152 -3.64 -16.49 -21.21
N TRP A 153 -4.64 -16.30 -20.33
CA TRP A 153 -5.94 -16.91 -20.52
C TRP A 153 -6.70 -16.28 -21.70
N THR A 154 -7.15 -17.12 -22.63
CA THR A 154 -7.88 -16.74 -23.85
C THR A 154 -9.26 -17.40 -23.94
N GLY A 155 -9.66 -18.15 -22.91
CA GLY A 155 -10.95 -18.83 -22.89
C GLY A 155 -12.13 -17.85 -22.79
N SER A 156 -13.32 -18.38 -22.97
CA SER A 156 -14.59 -17.71 -22.70
C SER A 156 -15.30 -18.45 -21.56
N ALA A 157 -16.00 -17.71 -20.72
CA ALA A 157 -16.79 -18.29 -19.65
C ALA A 157 -18.06 -17.48 -19.45
N ALA A 158 -19.21 -18.18 -19.45
CA ALA A 158 -20.52 -17.61 -19.17
C ALA A 158 -20.90 -17.86 -17.70
N GLY A 159 -21.87 -17.12 -17.21
CA GLY A 159 -22.41 -17.31 -15.85
C GLY A 159 -21.68 -16.57 -14.74
N PHE A 160 -20.70 -15.71 -15.07
CA PHE A 160 -20.02 -14.86 -14.10
C PHE A 160 -20.54 -13.42 -14.15
N ARG A 161 -20.62 -12.77 -13.00
CA ARG A 161 -20.99 -11.35 -12.93
C ARG A 161 -19.97 -10.48 -13.65
N ARG A 162 -18.69 -10.76 -13.49
CA ARG A 162 -17.57 -10.14 -14.23
C ARG A 162 -16.41 -11.09 -14.36
N ILE A 163 -15.58 -10.86 -15.39
CA ILE A 163 -14.29 -11.51 -15.58
C ILE A 163 -13.23 -10.43 -15.35
N ILE A 164 -12.31 -10.69 -14.43
CA ILE A 164 -11.22 -9.78 -14.06
C ILE A 164 -9.91 -10.35 -14.58
N LYS A 165 -9.29 -9.66 -15.53
CA LYS A 165 -8.00 -10.05 -16.09
C LYS A 165 -6.88 -9.40 -15.30
N VAL A 166 -5.96 -10.22 -14.78
CA VAL A 166 -4.75 -9.81 -14.07
C VAL A 166 -3.57 -9.88 -15.01
N GLU A 167 -2.64 -8.93 -14.91
CA GLU A 167 -1.47 -8.82 -15.79
C GLU A 167 -0.33 -9.76 -15.41
N THR A 168 -0.39 -10.38 -14.23
CA THR A 168 0.66 -11.27 -13.69
C THR A 168 0.14 -12.68 -13.43
N GLU A 169 1.04 -13.65 -13.38
CA GLU A 169 0.70 -15.07 -13.21
C GLU A 169 0.20 -15.41 -11.79
N PHE A 170 0.40 -14.52 -10.84
CA PHE A 170 -0.18 -14.58 -9.50
C PHE A 170 -1.00 -13.34 -9.22
N ALA A 171 -2.04 -13.51 -8.44
CA ALA A 171 -2.87 -12.41 -7.95
C ALA A 171 -3.20 -12.59 -6.46
N LEU A 172 -3.18 -11.49 -5.72
CA LEU A 172 -3.63 -11.43 -4.33
C LEU A 172 -5.06 -10.90 -4.28
N ALA A 173 -5.94 -11.58 -3.54
CA ALA A 173 -7.26 -11.09 -3.19
C ALA A 173 -7.33 -10.82 -1.68
N LEU A 174 -7.59 -9.56 -1.32
CA LEU A 174 -7.74 -9.12 0.06
C LEU A 174 -9.20 -8.76 0.32
N PHE A 175 -9.85 -9.58 1.13
CA PHE A 175 -11.26 -9.40 1.52
C PHE A 175 -11.33 -8.49 2.72
N ARG A 176 -12.29 -7.56 2.71
CA ARG A 176 -12.63 -6.68 3.84
C ARG A 176 -14.13 -6.70 4.06
N MET A 177 -14.54 -6.92 5.30
CA MET A 177 -15.94 -6.88 5.71
C MET A 177 -16.06 -6.01 6.97
N GLN A 178 -16.91 -4.99 6.93
CA GLN A 178 -17.11 -4.08 8.05
C GLN A 178 -17.56 -4.83 9.31
N ILE A 179 -16.95 -4.48 10.43
CA ILE A 179 -17.34 -4.88 11.78
C ILE A 179 -18.02 -3.67 12.43
N PHE A 180 -19.20 -3.84 12.99
CA PHE A 180 -19.91 -2.77 13.66
C PHE A 180 -19.48 -2.59 15.12
N ASP A 181 -19.34 -3.70 15.83
CA ASP A 181 -18.89 -3.80 17.21
C ASP A 181 -18.48 -5.25 17.53
N GLU A 182 -18.10 -5.54 18.79
CA GLU A 182 -17.68 -6.87 19.20
C GLU A 182 -18.79 -7.93 19.09
N PRO A 183 -20.06 -7.68 19.51
CA PRO A 183 -21.18 -8.61 19.29
C PRO A 183 -21.42 -8.96 17.82
N ASP A 184 -21.09 -8.07 16.88
CA ASP A 184 -21.28 -8.29 15.44
C ASP A 184 -20.28 -9.30 14.83
N LEU A 185 -19.23 -9.68 15.54
CA LEU A 185 -18.24 -10.65 15.05
C LEU A 185 -18.85 -11.98 14.63
N VAL A 186 -19.91 -12.44 15.31
CA VAL A 186 -20.65 -13.67 14.97
C VAL A 186 -21.29 -13.55 13.59
N ASN A 187 -21.91 -12.41 13.28
CA ASN A 187 -22.51 -12.16 11.98
C ASN A 187 -21.46 -12.07 10.87
N VAL A 188 -20.33 -11.41 11.17
CA VAL A 188 -19.20 -11.32 10.23
C VAL A 188 -18.63 -12.70 9.93
N GLN A 189 -18.43 -13.56 10.93
CA GLN A 189 -17.97 -14.95 10.75
C GLN A 189 -18.95 -15.76 9.92
N ALA A 190 -20.25 -15.63 10.19
CA ALA A 190 -21.30 -16.32 9.42
C ALA A 190 -21.32 -15.89 7.95
N LEU A 191 -21.08 -14.62 7.65
CA LEU A 191 -20.97 -14.13 6.28
C LEU A 191 -19.64 -14.56 5.62
N GLN A 192 -18.53 -14.52 6.34
CA GLN A 192 -17.23 -14.97 5.84
C GLN A 192 -17.21 -16.47 5.52
N SER A 193 -17.94 -17.31 6.25
CA SER A 193 -18.05 -18.75 5.98
C SER A 193 -18.77 -19.07 4.65
N GLN A 194 -19.49 -18.12 4.08
CA GLN A 194 -20.19 -18.26 2.81
C GLN A 194 -19.33 -17.90 1.59
N TYR A 195 -18.16 -17.31 1.78
CA TYR A 195 -17.23 -17.09 0.66
C TYR A 195 -16.78 -18.44 0.08
N LYS A 196 -16.85 -18.55 -1.25
CA LYS A 196 -16.34 -19.75 -1.95
C LYS A 196 -15.24 -19.30 -2.92
N VAL A 197 -14.12 -20.01 -2.88
CA VAL A 197 -13.01 -19.82 -3.81
C VAL A 197 -12.57 -21.19 -4.34
N MET A 198 -12.43 -21.31 -5.65
CA MET A 198 -12.06 -22.57 -6.29
C MET A 198 -11.51 -22.35 -7.70
N PRO A 199 -10.70 -23.27 -8.23
CA PRO A 199 -10.36 -23.28 -9.65
C PRO A 199 -11.60 -23.38 -10.53
N LEU A 200 -11.52 -22.85 -11.75
CA LEU A 200 -12.64 -22.86 -12.71
C LEU A 200 -13.08 -24.30 -13.05
N SER A 201 -12.13 -25.20 -13.26
CA SER A 201 -12.40 -26.62 -13.56
C SER A 201 -13.22 -27.31 -12.48
N VAL A 202 -12.94 -26.99 -11.19
CA VAL A 202 -13.70 -27.56 -10.06
C VAL A 202 -15.14 -27.04 -10.05
N LEU A 203 -15.37 -25.77 -10.35
CA LEU A 203 -16.74 -25.24 -10.53
C LEU A 203 -17.48 -26.00 -11.64
N GLN A 204 -16.78 -26.36 -12.71
CA GLN A 204 -17.32 -27.10 -13.85
C GLN A 204 -17.38 -28.64 -13.60
N LYS A 205 -17.28 -29.08 -12.35
CA LYS A 205 -17.30 -30.48 -11.92
C LYS A 205 -16.16 -31.36 -12.49
N GLY A 206 -15.05 -30.74 -12.87
CA GLY A 206 -13.80 -31.37 -13.24
C GLY A 206 -12.81 -31.45 -12.09
N THR A 207 -11.59 -31.84 -12.41
CA THR A 207 -10.46 -31.86 -11.48
C THR A 207 -9.58 -30.64 -11.69
N ALA A 208 -9.10 -30.02 -10.62
CA ALA A 208 -8.20 -28.89 -10.70
C ALA A 208 -6.94 -29.21 -11.53
N VAL A 209 -6.63 -28.32 -12.47
CA VAL A 209 -5.42 -28.43 -13.29
C VAL A 209 -4.21 -28.15 -12.40
N GLN A 210 -3.26 -29.08 -12.40
CA GLN A 210 -2.05 -28.94 -11.59
C GLN A 210 -0.89 -28.40 -12.43
N LYS A 211 -0.14 -27.46 -11.86
CA LYS A 211 1.19 -27.09 -12.32
C LYS A 211 2.20 -27.34 -11.20
N PRO A 212 3.48 -27.55 -11.54
CA PRO A 212 4.52 -27.66 -10.50
C PRO A 212 4.46 -26.48 -9.54
N ALA A 213 4.56 -26.75 -8.25
CA ALA A 213 4.58 -25.72 -7.24
C ALA A 213 5.74 -24.75 -7.52
N LEU A 214 5.45 -23.47 -7.48
CA LEU A 214 6.45 -22.40 -7.54
C LEU A 214 6.55 -21.79 -6.15
N ILE A 215 7.75 -21.79 -5.59
CA ILE A 215 8.03 -21.23 -4.28
C ILE A 215 8.69 -19.87 -4.51
N PHE A 216 8.11 -18.83 -3.93
CA PHE A 216 8.76 -17.53 -3.89
C PHE A 216 10.02 -17.61 -3.04
N PRO A 217 11.15 -17.07 -3.49
CA PRO A 217 12.38 -17.12 -2.72
C PRO A 217 12.24 -16.30 -1.43
N PRO A 218 12.88 -16.73 -0.33
CA PRO A 218 13.00 -15.89 0.85
C PRO A 218 13.81 -14.64 0.49
N VAL A 219 13.26 -13.48 0.77
CA VAL A 219 14.00 -12.23 0.68
C VAL A 219 14.77 -12.06 1.98
N LEU A 220 16.06 -12.41 1.96
CA LEU A 220 16.88 -12.51 3.17
C LEU A 220 17.21 -11.13 3.76
N ASP A 221 17.58 -10.17 2.92
CA ASP A 221 17.84 -8.78 3.33
C ASP A 221 17.43 -7.80 2.24
N VAL A 222 16.49 -6.93 2.56
CA VAL A 222 16.06 -5.85 1.64
C VAL A 222 17.13 -4.76 1.48
N ASN A 223 18.16 -4.75 2.31
CA ASN A 223 19.29 -3.83 2.18
C ASN A 223 20.44 -4.42 1.36
N ASP A 224 20.38 -5.70 0.99
CA ASP A 224 21.34 -6.34 0.12
C ASP A 224 20.96 -6.20 -1.36
N VAL A 225 21.81 -5.58 -2.13
CA VAL A 225 21.59 -5.29 -3.56
C VAL A 225 21.41 -6.56 -4.38
N ASP A 226 22.16 -7.63 -4.09
CA ASP A 226 22.06 -8.91 -4.79
C ASP A 226 20.69 -9.56 -4.54
N SER A 227 20.29 -9.70 -3.29
CA SER A 227 18.98 -10.25 -2.91
C SER A 227 17.83 -9.45 -3.49
N TYR A 228 17.93 -8.13 -3.47
CA TYR A 228 16.91 -7.21 -3.98
C TYR A 228 16.67 -7.41 -5.48
N PHE A 229 17.73 -7.34 -6.29
CA PHE A 229 17.60 -7.48 -7.75
C PHE A 229 17.42 -8.93 -8.21
N ALA A 230 17.91 -9.91 -7.47
CA ALA A 230 17.56 -11.32 -7.71
C ALA A 230 16.07 -11.57 -7.51
N THR A 231 15.47 -11.03 -6.44
CA THR A 231 14.02 -11.08 -6.22
C THR A 231 13.25 -10.33 -7.31
N PHE A 232 13.73 -9.17 -7.73
CA PHE A 232 13.13 -8.42 -8.82
C PHE A 232 13.10 -9.23 -10.13
N ASN A 233 14.23 -9.82 -10.54
CA ASN A 233 14.31 -10.66 -11.74
C ASN A 233 13.38 -11.88 -11.66
N PHE A 234 13.28 -12.51 -10.49
CA PHE A 234 12.34 -13.60 -10.26
C PHE A 234 10.89 -13.15 -10.51
N VAL A 235 10.45 -12.03 -9.91
CA VAL A 235 9.09 -11.52 -10.09
C VAL A 235 8.82 -11.07 -11.51
N LEU A 236 9.81 -10.51 -12.20
CA LEU A 236 9.70 -10.17 -13.61
C LEU A 236 9.42 -11.39 -14.50
N GLY A 237 9.93 -12.56 -14.13
CA GLY A 237 9.64 -13.83 -14.80
C GLY A 237 8.17 -14.26 -14.73
N LEU A 238 7.44 -13.78 -13.70
CA LEU A 238 6.02 -14.03 -13.48
C LEU A 238 5.11 -12.90 -13.99
N SER A 239 5.72 -11.87 -14.59
CA SER A 239 5.06 -10.63 -14.99
C SER A 239 5.34 -10.35 -16.46
N PRO A 240 4.52 -10.86 -17.40
CA PRO A 240 4.69 -10.63 -18.81
C PRO A 240 4.86 -9.14 -19.14
N VAL A 241 5.76 -8.83 -20.07
CA VAL A 241 6.06 -7.45 -20.43
C VAL A 241 4.91 -6.84 -21.21
N LEU A 242 4.41 -5.71 -20.74
CA LEU A 242 3.40 -4.94 -21.45
C LEU A 242 4.03 -4.04 -22.52
N LYS A 243 3.26 -3.76 -23.56
CA LYS A 243 3.72 -2.90 -24.67
C LYS A 243 4.24 -1.55 -24.19
N SER A 244 3.58 -0.95 -23.19
CA SER A 244 3.95 0.34 -22.60
C SER A 244 5.27 0.35 -21.82
N GLU A 245 5.73 -0.82 -21.34
CA GLU A 245 6.94 -0.95 -20.53
C GLU A 245 8.09 -1.66 -21.27
N LYS A 246 7.88 -2.05 -22.54
CA LYS A 246 8.86 -2.82 -23.30
C LYS A 246 10.21 -2.11 -23.40
N ALA A 247 10.22 -0.82 -23.72
CA ALA A 247 11.44 -0.02 -23.82
C ALA A 247 12.15 0.09 -22.47
N LEU A 248 11.40 0.45 -21.41
CA LEU A 248 11.96 0.57 -20.08
C LEU A 248 12.57 -0.74 -19.58
N ARG A 249 11.89 -1.87 -19.82
CA ARG A 249 12.38 -3.18 -19.39
C ARG A 249 13.62 -3.62 -20.20
N ALA A 250 13.71 -3.25 -21.48
CA ALA A 250 14.92 -3.45 -22.25
C ALA A 250 16.10 -2.61 -21.76
N ASP A 251 15.86 -1.36 -21.34
CA ASP A 251 16.90 -0.53 -20.72
C ASP A 251 17.45 -1.19 -19.43
N PHE A 252 16.61 -1.80 -18.61
CA PHE A 252 17.02 -2.49 -17.39
C PHE A 252 17.93 -3.70 -17.66
N GLU A 253 17.82 -4.35 -18.82
CA GLU A 253 18.70 -5.48 -19.18
C GLU A 253 20.17 -5.07 -19.23
N SER A 254 20.48 -3.79 -19.55
CA SER A 254 21.85 -3.27 -19.51
C SER A 254 22.47 -3.30 -18.11
N LEU A 255 21.67 -3.43 -17.06
CA LEU A 255 22.08 -3.58 -15.68
C LEU A 255 21.96 -5.04 -15.18
N GLY A 256 21.76 -6.01 -16.06
CA GLY A 256 21.56 -7.42 -15.70
C GLY A 256 20.17 -7.72 -15.11
N LEU A 257 19.21 -6.80 -15.28
CA LEU A 257 17.87 -6.94 -14.74
C LEU A 257 16.93 -7.48 -15.81
N ALA A 258 16.73 -8.79 -15.82
CA ALA A 258 15.98 -9.49 -16.86
C ALA A 258 15.03 -10.53 -16.28
N PRO A 259 13.86 -10.79 -16.94
CA PRO A 259 12.84 -11.69 -16.47
C PRO A 259 13.35 -13.11 -16.17
N GLY A 260 13.22 -13.55 -14.90
CA GLY A 260 13.54 -14.91 -14.47
C GLY A 260 15.02 -15.29 -14.54
N GLN A 261 15.91 -14.34 -14.85
CA GLN A 261 17.35 -14.61 -14.91
C GLN A 261 17.98 -14.49 -13.52
N PRO A 262 18.96 -15.34 -13.19
CA PRO A 262 19.75 -15.15 -11.98
C PRO A 262 20.44 -13.78 -12.01
N PHE A 263 20.46 -13.11 -10.87
CA PHE A 263 21.17 -11.83 -10.70
C PHE A 263 22.32 -12.02 -9.73
N GLU A 264 23.50 -11.60 -10.15
CA GLU A 264 24.72 -11.56 -9.33
C GLU A 264 25.47 -10.27 -9.68
N LEU A 265 25.56 -9.36 -8.72
CA LEU A 265 26.26 -8.08 -8.88
C LEU A 265 27.73 -8.27 -9.31
N ALA A 266 28.36 -9.37 -8.86
CA ALA A 266 29.75 -9.70 -9.20
C ALA A 266 29.98 -9.97 -10.68
N ARG A 267 28.94 -10.35 -11.44
CA ARG A 267 29.04 -10.62 -12.90
C ARG A 267 29.01 -9.34 -13.73
N LEU A 268 28.60 -8.23 -13.16
CA LEU A 268 28.59 -6.94 -13.85
C LEU A 268 29.98 -6.33 -13.91
N ASN A 269 30.23 -5.47 -14.88
CA ASN A 269 31.47 -4.70 -14.92
C ASN A 269 31.54 -3.67 -13.76
N PRO A 270 32.73 -3.10 -13.45
CA PRO A 270 32.89 -2.19 -12.31
C PRO A 270 31.98 -0.96 -12.37
N GLU A 271 31.77 -0.40 -13.57
CA GLU A 271 30.92 0.78 -13.78
C GLU A 271 29.43 0.47 -13.47
N GLN A 272 28.94 -0.64 -14.00
CA GLN A 272 27.57 -1.11 -13.72
C GLN A 272 27.36 -1.41 -12.23
N ARG A 273 28.34 -2.05 -11.57
CA ARG A 273 28.26 -2.32 -10.11
C ARG A 273 28.19 -1.04 -9.31
N ALA A 274 29.04 -0.06 -9.63
CA ALA A 274 29.04 1.24 -8.96
C ALA A 274 27.71 1.97 -9.16
N ALA A 275 27.23 2.01 -10.40
CA ALA A 275 25.95 2.63 -10.75
C ALA A 275 24.77 1.98 -10.03
N LEU A 276 24.71 0.64 -9.98
CA LEU A 276 23.64 -0.07 -9.27
C LEU A 276 23.67 0.20 -7.76
N ARG A 277 24.82 0.14 -7.12
CA ARG A 277 24.92 0.44 -5.68
C ARG A 277 24.47 1.85 -5.36
N LYS A 278 24.91 2.83 -6.14
CA LYS A 278 24.53 4.23 -5.95
C LYS A 278 23.06 4.47 -6.24
N GLY A 279 22.57 4.03 -7.41
CA GLY A 279 21.18 4.18 -7.79
C GLY A 279 20.21 3.47 -6.84
N TYR A 280 20.61 2.30 -6.30
CA TYR A 280 19.87 1.60 -5.26
C TYR A 280 19.74 2.44 -3.98
N ALA A 281 20.85 2.96 -3.46
CA ALA A 281 20.83 3.79 -2.26
C ALA A 281 20.00 5.06 -2.45
N GLU A 282 20.19 5.77 -3.57
CA GLU A 282 19.46 7.00 -3.89
C GLU A 282 17.95 6.72 -4.13
N GLY A 283 17.60 5.61 -4.77
CA GLY A 283 16.21 5.22 -4.99
C GLY A 283 15.46 4.94 -3.68
N LEU A 284 16.08 4.21 -2.77
CA LEU A 284 15.51 3.96 -1.44
C LEU A 284 15.42 5.24 -0.60
N GLN A 285 16.40 6.13 -0.71
CA GLN A 285 16.37 7.42 -0.03
C GLN A 285 15.21 8.28 -0.53
N GLU A 286 15.03 8.43 -1.83
CA GLU A 286 13.93 9.20 -2.42
C GLU A 286 12.56 8.67 -1.99
N ILE A 287 12.37 7.35 -1.98
CA ILE A 287 11.12 6.74 -1.49
C ILE A 287 10.83 7.15 -0.05
N ARG A 288 11.84 7.10 0.85
CA ARG A 288 11.70 7.48 2.27
C ARG A 288 11.37 8.96 2.44
N GLU A 289 12.07 9.83 1.72
CA GLU A 289 11.88 11.28 1.78
C GLU A 289 10.46 11.69 1.34
N VAL A 290 9.97 11.13 0.23
CA VAL A 290 8.61 11.39 -0.24
C VAL A 290 7.57 10.81 0.73
N ALA A 291 7.82 9.61 1.29
CA ALA A 291 6.93 8.99 2.25
C ALA A 291 6.77 9.82 3.54
N GLN A 292 7.85 10.43 4.05
CA GLN A 292 7.81 11.30 5.24
C GLN A 292 6.92 12.53 5.04
N ASN A 293 6.85 13.04 3.81
CA ASN A 293 6.08 14.25 3.46
C ASN A 293 4.67 13.92 2.94
N THR A 294 4.29 12.64 2.91
CA THR A 294 2.97 12.23 2.41
C THR A 294 1.90 12.38 3.49
N GLY A 295 0.92 13.23 3.23
CA GLY A 295 -0.17 13.55 4.17
C GLY A 295 -1.41 12.66 4.04
N ASP A 296 -1.61 12.02 2.87
CA ASP A 296 -2.77 11.15 2.60
C ASP A 296 -2.48 10.09 1.53
N THR A 297 -3.42 9.16 1.35
CA THR A 297 -3.23 8.01 0.46
C THR A 297 -3.80 8.16 -0.95
N ARG A 298 -4.34 9.32 -1.33
CA ARG A 298 -5.08 9.51 -2.59
C ARG A 298 -4.28 9.22 -3.86
N HIS A 299 -2.96 9.34 -3.80
CA HIS A 299 -2.05 9.19 -4.94
C HIS A 299 -1.14 7.96 -4.84
N LEU A 300 -1.31 7.11 -3.82
CA LEU A 300 -0.39 6.03 -3.49
C LEU A 300 -0.85 4.65 -3.96
N TYR A 301 -2.13 4.49 -4.27
CA TYR A 301 -2.73 3.19 -4.62
C TYR A 301 -3.72 3.35 -5.77
N GLY A 302 -3.64 2.47 -6.74
CA GLY A 302 -4.49 2.55 -7.92
C GLY A 302 -4.20 1.47 -8.94
N THR A 303 -4.87 1.60 -10.09
CA THR A 303 -4.63 0.75 -11.26
C THR A 303 -3.34 1.17 -11.98
N ARG A 304 -2.92 0.39 -12.97
CA ARG A 304 -1.82 0.78 -13.86
C ARG A 304 -2.12 2.08 -14.59
N GLU A 305 -3.33 2.26 -15.07
CA GLU A 305 -3.77 3.48 -15.78
C GLU A 305 -3.76 4.71 -14.88
N PHE A 306 -4.02 4.52 -13.59
CA PHE A 306 -3.90 5.59 -12.59
C PHE A 306 -2.46 6.05 -12.41
N PHE A 307 -1.52 5.12 -12.26
CA PHE A 307 -0.12 5.45 -12.05
C PHE A 307 0.61 5.87 -13.34
N LYS A 308 0.28 5.23 -14.47
CA LYS A 308 1.06 5.39 -15.70
C LYS A 308 2.54 5.11 -15.42
N GLU A 309 3.40 6.12 -15.59
CA GLU A 309 4.85 6.05 -15.31
C GLU A 309 5.23 6.59 -13.92
N ASN A 310 4.26 6.90 -13.07
CA ASN A 310 4.54 7.38 -11.70
C ASN A 310 4.93 6.21 -10.77
N TYR A 311 6.10 5.63 -11.03
CA TYR A 311 6.64 4.51 -10.26
C TYR A 311 6.97 4.91 -8.82
N LEU A 312 7.33 6.19 -8.59
CA LEU A 312 7.68 6.70 -7.26
C LEU A 312 6.48 6.66 -6.31
N ASN A 313 5.32 7.15 -6.73
CA ASN A 313 4.13 7.09 -5.88
C ASN A 313 3.72 5.64 -5.56
N ARG A 314 3.87 4.72 -6.51
CA ARG A 314 3.63 3.29 -6.28
C ARG A 314 4.62 2.72 -5.26
N ALA A 315 5.89 3.08 -5.35
CA ALA A 315 6.92 2.67 -4.40
C ALA A 315 6.67 3.25 -3.00
N VAL A 316 6.30 4.52 -2.92
CA VAL A 316 5.92 5.19 -1.65
C VAL A 316 4.70 4.52 -1.03
N GLY A 317 3.71 4.13 -1.83
CA GLY A 317 2.55 3.35 -1.37
C GLY A 317 2.97 2.02 -0.74
N ALA A 318 3.85 1.27 -1.41
CA ALA A 318 4.38 0.00 -0.88
C ALA A 318 5.20 0.21 0.39
N PHE A 319 5.98 1.27 0.49
CA PHE A 319 6.77 1.64 1.67
C PHE A 319 5.89 2.00 2.87
N LEU A 320 4.86 2.79 2.68
CA LEU A 320 3.94 3.21 3.76
C LEU A 320 2.98 2.10 4.20
N GLY A 321 2.74 1.12 3.35
CA GLY A 321 1.95 -0.07 3.67
C GLY A 321 1.44 -0.76 2.41
N LEU A 322 1.85 -2.01 2.21
CA LEU A 322 1.35 -2.83 1.12
C LEU A 322 -0.18 -2.98 1.18
N TYR A 323 -0.78 -3.08 0.00
CA TYR A 323 -2.20 -3.41 -0.18
C TYR A 323 -3.18 -2.31 0.28
N GLY A 324 -2.74 -1.05 0.25
CA GLY A 324 -3.61 0.08 0.45
C GLY A 324 -4.69 0.19 -0.63
N SER A 325 -5.82 0.79 -0.27
CA SER A 325 -6.97 0.92 -1.16
C SER A 325 -6.81 2.08 -2.13
N SER A 326 -7.29 1.92 -3.37
CA SER A 326 -7.48 3.03 -4.31
C SER A 326 -8.40 4.08 -3.71
N LYS A 327 -8.21 5.34 -4.08
CA LYS A 327 -8.99 6.48 -3.54
C LYS A 327 -10.51 6.37 -3.75
N GLU A 328 -10.94 5.57 -4.70
CA GLU A 328 -12.36 5.26 -4.93
C GLU A 328 -12.92 4.34 -3.84
N GLU A 329 -12.09 3.49 -3.25
CA GLU A 329 -12.48 2.50 -2.26
C GLU A 329 -12.28 2.98 -0.83
N ALA A 330 -11.11 3.55 -0.54
CA ALA A 330 -10.87 4.19 0.74
C ALA A 330 -9.77 5.26 0.65
N VAL A 331 -9.90 6.32 1.46
CA VAL A 331 -8.88 7.34 1.66
C VAL A 331 -8.53 7.42 3.13
N THR A 332 -7.24 7.49 3.42
CA THR A 332 -6.71 7.67 4.77
C THR A 332 -6.00 9.01 4.87
N VAL A 333 -6.30 9.74 5.94
CA VAL A 333 -5.57 10.95 6.32
C VAL A 333 -5.14 10.83 7.78
N ALA A 334 -4.05 11.51 8.14
CA ALA A 334 -3.50 11.45 9.49
C ALA A 334 -3.23 12.85 10.06
N TRP A 335 -3.30 12.97 11.36
CA TRP A 335 -2.75 14.07 12.14
C TRP A 335 -1.53 13.54 12.89
N ARG A 336 -0.36 14.11 12.63
CA ARG A 336 0.94 13.75 13.24
C ARG A 336 1.58 14.92 13.96
N VAL A 337 1.19 16.11 13.54
CA VAL A 337 1.71 17.37 14.04
C VAL A 337 0.56 18.31 14.39
N ASP A 338 0.80 19.20 15.31
CA ASP A 338 -0.09 20.33 15.62
C ASP A 338 0.06 21.37 14.49
N GLU A 339 -0.94 21.45 13.62
CA GLU A 339 -0.93 22.36 12.47
C GLU A 339 -1.11 23.84 12.89
N ILE A 340 -1.43 24.09 14.16
CA ILE A 340 -1.62 25.43 14.72
C ILE A 340 -0.36 25.91 15.44
N ASN A 341 0.35 24.98 16.13
CA ASN A 341 1.58 25.26 16.85
C ASN A 341 2.82 24.83 16.05
N GLU A 342 3.08 25.47 14.93
CA GLU A 342 4.31 25.38 14.13
C GLU A 342 4.79 23.97 13.77
N GLY A 343 3.89 23.00 13.69
CA GLY A 343 4.22 21.64 13.29
C GLY A 343 4.87 20.76 14.37
N GLU A 344 4.75 21.12 15.65
CA GLU A 344 5.15 20.23 16.74
C GLU A 344 4.41 18.91 16.68
N LYS A 345 5.10 17.82 17.06
CA LYS A 345 4.47 16.48 17.14
C LYS A 345 3.35 16.50 18.16
N LEU A 346 2.21 15.90 17.81
CA LEU A 346 1.12 15.69 18.75
C LEU A 346 1.60 14.86 19.94
N ASP A 347 1.40 15.35 21.18
CA ASP A 347 1.89 14.71 22.40
C ASP A 347 0.85 14.79 23.52
N GLY A 348 0.22 13.65 23.83
CA GLY A 348 -0.82 13.54 24.86
C GLY A 348 -0.30 13.66 26.29
N SER A 349 1.01 13.70 26.53
CA SER A 349 1.60 14.02 27.84
C SER A 349 1.65 15.53 28.09
N LYS A 350 1.67 16.34 27.04
CA LYS A 350 1.80 17.79 27.12
C LYS A 350 0.47 18.51 27.02
N TYR A 351 -0.39 18.09 26.10
CA TYR A 351 -1.63 18.79 25.77
C TYR A 351 -2.81 17.84 25.65
N ASN A 352 -3.99 18.38 25.92
CA ASN A 352 -5.25 17.84 25.45
C ASN A 352 -5.55 18.42 24.06
N TYR A 353 -6.24 17.67 23.20
CA TYR A 353 -6.58 18.13 21.88
C TYR A 353 -8.08 18.00 21.61
N MET A 354 -8.57 18.84 20.71
CA MET A 354 -9.92 18.73 20.17
C MET A 354 -9.85 18.63 18.64
N LEU A 355 -10.62 17.71 18.09
CA LEU A 355 -10.87 17.61 16.66
C LEU A 355 -12.35 17.91 16.42
N ARG A 356 -12.64 19.05 15.77
CA ARG A 356 -14.00 19.50 15.57
C ARG A 356 -14.40 19.47 14.10
N PHE A 357 -15.41 18.68 13.79
CA PHE A 357 -16.11 18.70 12.53
C PHE A 357 -17.32 19.64 12.62
N THR A 358 -17.39 20.64 11.77
CA THR A 358 -18.63 21.44 11.67
C THR A 358 -19.76 20.57 11.08
N LYS A 359 -21.02 21.00 11.25
CA LYS A 359 -22.18 20.29 10.73
C LYS A 359 -22.06 19.90 9.26
N ASN A 360 -21.46 20.77 8.45
CA ASN A 360 -21.34 20.59 7.00
C ASN A 360 -19.95 20.06 6.58
N ASN A 361 -19.04 19.75 7.51
CA ASN A 361 -17.70 19.25 7.21
C ASN A 361 -17.41 17.86 7.79
N LEU A 362 -18.44 17.09 8.14
CA LEU A 362 -18.24 15.66 8.41
C LEU A 362 -17.64 14.97 7.19
N PRO A 363 -16.80 13.94 7.36
CA PRO A 363 -16.20 13.23 6.23
C PRO A 363 -17.28 12.71 5.27
N PRO A 364 -17.34 13.20 4.00
CA PRO A 364 -18.37 12.77 3.06
C PRO A 364 -18.03 11.39 2.48
N VAL A 365 -18.75 10.38 2.93
CA VAL A 365 -18.59 8.98 2.55
C VAL A 365 -19.93 8.33 2.24
N ARG A 366 -19.94 7.30 1.39
CA ARG A 366 -21.11 6.48 1.11
C ARG A 366 -21.22 5.27 2.04
N ALA A 367 -20.10 4.79 2.58
CA ALA A 367 -20.08 3.72 3.55
C ALA A 367 -19.92 4.26 4.98
N PHE A 368 -18.73 4.40 5.45
CA PHE A 368 -18.46 4.91 6.79
C PHE A 368 -17.06 5.52 6.89
N TRP A 369 -16.80 6.22 7.99
CA TRP A 369 -15.46 6.66 8.38
C TRP A 369 -15.15 6.25 9.81
N SER A 370 -13.86 6.13 10.14
CA SER A 370 -13.40 5.91 11.50
C SER A 370 -12.14 6.72 11.81
N LEU A 371 -12.05 7.20 13.04
CA LEU A 371 -10.88 7.88 13.61
C LEU A 371 -10.25 6.97 14.64
N THR A 372 -9.02 6.49 14.38
CA THR A 372 -8.29 5.57 15.26
C THR A 372 -7.09 6.27 15.89
N MET A 373 -6.84 5.99 17.18
CA MET A 373 -5.71 6.51 17.95
C MET A 373 -4.57 5.50 18.01
N TYR A 374 -3.35 5.97 17.74
CA TYR A 374 -2.12 5.18 17.84
C TYR A 374 -1.02 5.96 18.56
N ASP A 375 -0.02 5.25 19.09
CA ASP A 375 1.25 5.86 19.49
C ASP A 375 2.08 6.30 18.24
N ALA A 376 3.26 6.89 18.49
CA ALA A 376 4.16 7.30 17.41
C ALA A 376 4.65 6.14 16.52
N GLY A 377 4.66 4.91 17.04
CA GLY A 377 4.99 3.68 16.32
C GLY A 377 3.79 3.03 15.62
N LEU A 378 2.65 3.72 15.59
CA LEU A 378 1.38 3.24 15.03
C LEU A 378 0.80 2.00 15.76
N ASN A 379 1.12 1.78 17.04
CA ASN A 379 0.54 0.72 17.83
C ASN A 379 -0.69 1.23 18.61
N LEU A 380 -1.66 0.34 18.84
CA LEU A 380 -2.76 0.61 19.76
C LEU A 380 -2.23 0.65 21.18
N VAL A 381 -2.70 1.62 21.98
CA VAL A 381 -2.25 1.80 23.38
C VAL A 381 -3.40 1.54 24.34
N LYS A 382 -3.13 0.68 25.34
CA LYS A 382 -4.11 0.39 26.40
C LYS A 382 -4.59 1.69 27.08
N ASN A 383 -5.90 1.79 27.26
CA ASN A 383 -6.54 2.96 27.85
C ASN A 383 -7.69 2.56 28.78
N PRO A 384 -8.15 3.46 29.69
CA PRO A 384 -9.09 3.12 30.78
C PRO A 384 -10.44 2.57 30.31
N ILE A 385 -10.89 2.90 29.08
CA ILE A 385 -12.20 2.50 28.56
C ILE A 385 -12.09 1.56 27.35
N SER A 386 -10.91 1.03 27.06
CA SER A 386 -10.63 0.16 25.92
C SER A 386 -11.15 0.70 24.59
N ARG A 387 -11.20 2.02 24.40
CA ARG A 387 -11.66 2.69 23.21
C ARG A 387 -10.47 3.14 22.37
N TYR A 388 -10.27 2.52 21.22
CA TYR A 388 -9.16 2.81 20.33
C TYR A 388 -9.58 3.59 19.09
N HIS A 389 -10.89 3.64 18.77
CA HIS A 389 -11.42 4.38 17.64
C HIS A 389 -12.84 4.93 17.91
N ILE A 390 -13.24 5.87 17.08
CA ILE A 390 -14.62 6.38 16.96
C ILE A 390 -15.04 6.24 15.50
N SER A 391 -16.18 5.61 15.25
CA SER A 391 -16.69 5.35 13.91
C SER A 391 -18.01 6.08 13.64
N SER A 392 -18.24 6.47 12.37
CA SER A 392 -19.51 7.05 11.92
C SER A 392 -20.71 6.10 12.06
N HIS A 393 -20.46 4.80 12.17
CA HIS A 393 -21.51 3.82 12.47
C HIS A 393 -22.21 4.11 13.80
N ASN A 394 -21.47 4.67 14.76
CA ASN A 394 -21.97 5.01 16.09
C ASN A 394 -22.31 6.50 16.29
N LEU A 395 -22.51 7.26 15.20
CA LEU A 395 -22.78 8.71 15.28
C LEU A 395 -24.01 9.05 16.14
N SER A 396 -25.04 8.20 16.17
CA SER A 396 -26.22 8.39 17.03
C SER A 396 -25.93 8.32 18.52
N LYS A 397 -24.82 7.66 18.91
CA LYS A 397 -24.35 7.57 20.30
C LYS A 397 -23.46 8.76 20.69
N LEU A 398 -22.98 9.54 19.72
CA LEU A 398 -22.11 10.69 19.94
C LEU A 398 -22.94 11.96 20.19
N LYS A 399 -22.47 12.79 21.13
CA LYS A 399 -23.10 14.07 21.43
C LYS A 399 -22.73 15.11 20.37
N ARG A 400 -23.75 15.74 19.79
CA ARG A 400 -23.55 16.87 18.87
C ARG A 400 -23.34 18.16 19.65
N ASP A 401 -22.57 19.07 19.05
CA ASP A 401 -22.43 20.45 19.51
C ASP A 401 -23.76 21.23 19.29
N GLY A 402 -23.91 22.36 19.96
CA GLY A 402 -25.13 23.17 19.86
C GLY A 402 -25.48 23.68 18.44
N ASP A 403 -24.49 23.78 17.57
CA ASP A 403 -24.62 24.15 16.14
C ASP A 403 -24.75 22.90 15.22
N GLY A 404 -24.85 21.71 15.80
CA GLY A 404 -24.96 20.44 15.08
C GLY A 404 -23.60 19.87 14.60
N GLY A 405 -22.48 20.49 14.94
CA GLY A 405 -21.13 19.96 14.74
C GLY A 405 -20.85 18.74 15.61
N LEU A 406 -19.63 18.23 15.51
CA LEU A 406 -19.15 17.08 16.29
C LEU A 406 -17.73 17.38 16.77
N THR A 407 -17.56 17.49 18.09
CA THR A 407 -16.24 17.62 18.72
C THR A 407 -15.80 16.28 19.31
N ILE A 408 -14.63 15.82 18.93
CA ILE A 408 -13.95 14.67 19.53
C ILE A 408 -12.88 15.19 20.48
N HIS A 409 -12.90 14.70 21.72
CA HIS A 409 -11.93 15.04 22.75
C HIS A 409 -10.80 14.02 22.76
N LEU A 410 -9.60 14.45 22.42
CA LEU A 410 -8.40 13.62 22.34
C LEU A 410 -7.51 13.97 23.51
N GLN A 411 -7.62 13.21 24.58
CA GLN A 411 -6.89 13.48 25.84
C GLN A 411 -6.69 12.19 26.64
N ARG A 412 -5.72 12.22 27.56
CA ARG A 412 -5.34 11.06 28.36
C ARG A 412 -6.38 10.67 29.39
N THR A 413 -6.97 11.65 30.08
CA THR A 413 -7.96 11.48 31.15
C THR A 413 -9.36 11.81 30.68
N SER A 414 -10.39 11.30 31.33
CA SER A 414 -11.78 11.60 30.96
C SER A 414 -12.06 13.11 30.91
N PRO A 415 -12.74 13.61 29.86
CA PRO A 415 -13.17 15.01 29.79
C PRO A 415 -14.40 15.31 30.67
N GLY A 416 -14.83 14.34 31.45
CA GLY A 416 -16.02 14.40 32.31
C GLY A 416 -17.25 13.76 31.65
N PRO A 417 -18.26 13.40 32.49
CA PRO A 417 -19.40 12.58 32.05
C PRO A 417 -20.17 13.13 30.85
N THR A 418 -20.27 14.45 30.74
CA THR A 418 -21.04 15.08 29.62
C THR A 418 -20.33 15.02 28.26
N LYS A 419 -19.03 14.69 28.23
CA LYS A 419 -18.19 14.64 27.03
C LYS A 419 -17.60 13.26 26.73
N GLU A 420 -17.79 12.30 27.63
CA GLU A 420 -17.13 10.99 27.57
C GLU A 420 -17.56 10.16 26.38
N THR A 421 -18.78 10.35 25.85
CA THR A 421 -19.22 9.69 24.62
C THR A 421 -18.34 10.04 23.42
N ASN A 422 -17.80 11.27 23.39
CA ASN A 422 -16.95 11.80 22.31
C ASN A 422 -15.46 11.76 22.69
N TRP A 423 -15.09 11.05 23.73
CA TRP A 423 -13.70 10.96 24.15
C TRP A 423 -12.97 9.81 23.47
N LEU A 424 -11.85 10.10 22.85
CA LEU A 424 -10.89 9.14 22.32
C LEU A 424 -9.57 9.30 23.08
N PRO A 425 -9.23 8.34 23.98
CA PRO A 425 -8.04 8.44 24.83
C PRO A 425 -6.74 8.52 24.05
N THR A 426 -5.84 9.46 24.41
CA THR A 426 -4.48 9.54 23.85
C THR A 426 -3.48 8.76 24.70
N PRO A 427 -2.35 8.30 24.13
CA PRO A 427 -1.20 7.81 24.88
C PRO A 427 -0.56 8.92 25.76
N ALA A 428 0.26 8.50 26.73
CA ALA A 428 1.10 9.39 27.52
C ALA A 428 2.42 9.68 26.77
N GLY A 429 2.34 10.37 25.64
CA GLY A 429 3.48 10.70 24.80
C GLY A 429 3.04 11.05 23.36
N PRO A 430 3.98 11.06 22.41
CA PRO A 430 3.66 11.34 21.00
C PRO A 430 2.64 10.35 20.43
N PHE A 431 1.70 10.85 19.61
CA PHE A 431 0.64 10.04 19.02
C PHE A 431 0.30 10.43 17.57
N VAL A 432 -0.42 9.54 16.92
CA VAL A 432 -0.97 9.73 15.57
C VAL A 432 -2.46 9.40 15.60
N ALA A 433 -3.28 10.33 15.12
CA ALA A 433 -4.70 10.08 14.89
C ALA A 433 -4.93 9.84 13.39
N VAL A 434 -5.56 8.71 13.04
CA VAL A 434 -5.74 8.27 11.66
C VAL A 434 -7.23 8.18 11.33
N LEU A 435 -7.67 8.96 10.34
CA LEU A 435 -9.02 8.91 9.81
C LEU A 435 -9.05 8.07 8.53
N ARG A 436 -9.85 7.01 8.53
CA ARG A 436 -10.14 6.18 7.36
C ARG A 436 -11.55 6.46 6.86
N MET A 437 -11.66 6.73 5.57
CA MET A 437 -12.92 7.06 4.90
C MET A 437 -13.21 6.02 3.82
N TYR A 438 -14.24 5.19 4.01
CA TYR A 438 -14.60 4.09 3.11
C TYR A 438 -15.70 4.51 2.12
N ALA A 439 -15.55 4.12 0.86
CA ALA A 439 -16.34 4.60 -0.27
C ALA A 439 -16.50 6.14 -0.25
N PRO A 440 -15.38 6.88 -0.24
CA PRO A 440 -15.38 8.33 -0.11
C PRO A 440 -16.07 8.99 -1.31
N MET A 441 -16.78 10.10 -1.05
CA MET A 441 -17.42 10.91 -2.09
C MET A 441 -16.37 11.71 -2.87
N LYS A 442 -16.81 12.38 -3.94
CA LYS A 442 -15.93 13.12 -4.87
C LYS A 442 -15.06 14.16 -4.17
N GLU A 443 -15.62 14.85 -3.20
CA GLU A 443 -14.97 15.93 -2.47
C GLU A 443 -13.71 15.43 -1.73
N VAL A 444 -13.74 14.22 -1.18
CA VAL A 444 -12.56 13.59 -0.55
C VAL A 444 -11.58 13.13 -1.61
N ARG A 445 -12.06 12.42 -2.63
CA ARG A 445 -11.21 11.84 -3.66
C ARG A 445 -10.40 12.88 -4.44
N GLU A 446 -10.97 14.09 -4.63
CA GLU A 446 -10.35 15.20 -5.36
C GLU A 446 -9.68 16.23 -4.43
N GLY A 447 -9.69 16.01 -3.10
CA GLY A 447 -9.04 16.90 -2.14
C GLY A 447 -9.78 18.21 -1.86
N GLN A 448 -11.03 18.29 -2.25
CA GLN A 448 -11.89 19.46 -1.98
C GLN A 448 -12.33 19.48 -0.51
N TRP A 449 -12.60 18.29 0.08
CA TRP A 449 -12.85 18.19 1.51
C TRP A 449 -11.57 18.48 2.29
N LYS A 450 -11.67 19.42 3.22
CA LYS A 450 -10.56 19.82 4.07
C LYS A 450 -10.70 19.16 5.45
N LYS A 451 -9.71 18.35 5.84
CA LYS A 451 -9.67 17.83 7.21
C LYS A 451 -9.62 18.99 8.19
N PRO A 452 -10.37 18.94 9.30
CA PRO A 452 -10.28 19.99 10.33
C PRO A 452 -8.89 19.95 10.99
N ALA A 453 -8.43 21.13 11.44
CA ALA A 453 -7.21 21.21 12.25
C ALA A 453 -7.42 20.55 13.59
N MET A 454 -6.37 19.95 14.14
CA MET A 454 -6.33 19.49 15.53
C MET A 454 -5.93 20.65 16.41
N THR A 455 -6.76 20.98 17.40
CA THR A 455 -6.54 22.13 18.28
C THR A 455 -6.03 21.65 19.63
N ALA A 456 -4.83 22.11 20.02
CA ALA A 456 -4.33 21.90 21.37
C ALA A 456 -5.12 22.73 22.40
N VAL A 457 -5.42 22.14 23.52
CA VAL A 457 -6.05 22.77 24.70
C VAL A 457 -5.09 22.64 25.86
N ASN A 458 -4.67 23.76 26.46
CA ASN A 458 -3.75 23.72 27.58
C ASN A 458 -4.38 22.97 28.76
N PRO A 459 -3.76 21.90 29.32
CA PRO A 459 -4.29 21.18 30.50
C PRO A 459 -4.51 22.05 31.72
N SER A 460 -3.66 23.08 31.90
CA SER A 460 -3.77 24.02 33.03
C SER A 460 -5.05 24.88 33.04
N ALA A 461 -5.72 25.02 31.90
CA ALA A 461 -7.00 25.73 31.80
C ALA A 461 -8.21 24.90 32.23
N LEU A 462 -8.08 23.56 32.27
CA LEU A 462 -9.16 22.64 32.63
C LEU A 462 -9.12 22.20 34.09
N SER A 463 -8.00 22.42 34.80
CA SER A 463 -7.86 22.12 36.24
C SER A 463 -8.39 23.21 37.17
N LYS A 464 -8.92 24.30 36.63
CA LYS A 464 -9.41 25.46 37.38
C LYS A 464 -10.92 25.69 37.25
N LYS A 465 -11.71 24.63 36.98
CA LYS A 465 -13.16 24.71 37.10
C LYS A 465 -13.71 23.54 37.88
#